data_f227a0ec4a1229f18dce98df17fcd426
#
_entry.id   f227a0ec4a1229f18dce98df17fcd426
#
_cell.length_a   1.000
_cell.length_b   1.000
_cell.length_c   1.000
_cell.angle_alpha   90.00
_cell.angle_beta   90.00
_cell.angle_gamma   90.00
#
_symmetry.space_group_name_H-M   'P 1'
#
loop_
_entity.id
_entity.type
_entity.pdbx_description
1 polymer ?
#
loop_
_entity_poly.entity_id
_entity_poly.type
_entity_poly.pdbx_seq_one_letter_code
_entity_poly.pdbx_strand_id
1 'polypeptide(L)'
;MKFGLIGHPIAHSLSPALFNAGYDGRYTYELIESPDFEEAYEKFLNSYDGINVTAPFKELAFAKADILSDECKAIGATNLLVKTPEGIKAYNSDYLGVRKWLEEVRSSLSSGGGLADTHIKVLVVGLGGAGKAAAEAAGSLGMKVIRMNRTVKDEHTRPLDDFKECFRESDIIIYNIPTSIEALNELSDKDFIPGKAKFILEANYKDPSFDKVMKERIDAAAGAVSYTGGRTWLLYQAVTGYEIFTGEKPDLTKMTDVL
;
A
#
# COMPACT_ATOMS: atom_id res chain seq x y z
N MET A 1 3.26 1.45 26.61
CA MET A 1 2.43 1.91 25.50
C MET A 1 1.71 0.71 24.90
N LYS A 2 0.45 0.91 24.52
CA LYS A 2 -0.42 -0.13 23.98
C LYS A 2 -0.97 0.29 22.63
N PHE A 3 -0.87 -0.57 21.64
CA PHE A 3 -1.30 -0.34 20.27
C PHE A 3 -2.19 -1.46 19.77
N GLY A 4 -2.81 -1.29 18.64
CA GLY A 4 -3.67 -2.33 18.08
C GLY A 4 -4.09 -2.09 16.63
N LEU A 5 -4.90 -3.02 16.12
CA LEU A 5 -5.52 -2.95 14.80
C LEU A 5 -7.03 -3.08 14.93
N ILE A 6 -7.76 -2.08 14.41
CA ILE A 6 -9.22 -2.13 14.24
C ILE A 6 -9.57 -2.56 12.82
N GLY A 7 -10.51 -3.50 12.70
CA GLY A 7 -11.05 -3.97 11.42
C GLY A 7 -11.97 -5.17 11.58
N HIS A 8 -12.58 -5.62 10.46
CA HIS A 8 -13.42 -6.82 10.47
C HIS A 8 -13.55 -7.42 9.05
N PRO A 9 -13.23 -8.74 8.86
CA PRO A 9 -12.55 -9.64 9.78
C PRO A 9 -11.02 -9.45 9.77
N ILE A 10 -10.34 -9.58 10.90
CA ILE A 10 -8.89 -9.34 11.03
C ILE A 10 -8.12 -10.45 11.77
N ALA A 11 -8.78 -11.52 12.19
CA ALA A 11 -8.16 -12.63 12.95
C ALA A 11 -6.88 -13.21 12.28
N HIS A 12 -6.74 -13.05 10.97
CA HIS A 12 -5.63 -13.53 10.17
C HIS A 12 -4.50 -12.50 9.95
N SER A 13 -4.58 -11.34 10.61
CA SER A 13 -3.62 -10.24 10.42
C SER A 13 -2.23 -10.60 10.95
N LEU A 14 -1.21 -10.29 10.16
CA LEU A 14 0.20 -10.44 10.56
C LEU A 14 0.71 -9.26 11.41
N SER A 15 -0.10 -8.20 11.58
CA SER A 15 0.33 -6.99 12.28
C SER A 15 0.83 -7.22 13.70
N PRO A 16 0.19 -8.06 14.55
CA PRO A 16 0.71 -8.33 15.91
C PRO A 16 2.09 -8.99 15.89
N ALA A 17 2.30 -9.98 15.00
CA ALA A 17 3.58 -10.67 14.87
C ALA A 17 4.68 -9.73 14.38
N LEU A 18 4.40 -8.91 13.37
CA LEU A 18 5.32 -7.91 12.83
C LEU A 18 5.70 -6.87 13.89
N PHE A 19 4.70 -6.35 14.62
CA PHE A 19 4.95 -5.37 15.67
C PHE A 19 5.81 -5.93 16.79
N ASN A 20 5.47 -7.14 17.26
CA ASN A 20 6.24 -7.83 18.30
C ASN A 20 7.69 -8.10 17.88
N ALA A 21 7.91 -8.54 16.63
CA ALA A 21 9.25 -8.75 16.08
C ALA A 21 10.04 -7.43 15.98
N GLY A 22 9.38 -6.36 15.53
CA GLY A 22 10.01 -5.05 15.38
C GLY A 22 10.52 -4.42 16.68
N TYR A 23 9.96 -4.81 17.83
CA TYR A 23 10.26 -4.21 19.13
C TYR A 23 10.61 -5.21 20.24
N ASP A 24 10.85 -6.48 19.92
CA ASP A 24 11.18 -7.53 20.90
C ASP A 24 10.16 -7.65 22.05
N GLY A 25 8.88 -7.45 21.76
CA GLY A 25 7.81 -7.52 22.77
C GLY A 25 7.80 -6.40 23.82
N ARG A 26 8.57 -5.32 23.62
CA ARG A 26 8.60 -4.17 24.55
C ARG A 26 7.27 -3.43 24.67
N TYR A 27 6.42 -3.53 23.67
CA TYR A 27 5.11 -2.89 23.60
C TYR A 27 4.02 -3.91 23.34
N THR A 28 2.80 -3.62 23.74
CA THR A 28 1.63 -4.46 23.46
C THR A 28 0.98 -4.04 22.14
N TYR A 29 0.64 -5.02 21.29
CA TYR A 29 -0.14 -4.81 20.08
C TYR A 29 -1.21 -5.89 19.94
N GLU A 30 -2.48 -5.49 19.88
CA GLU A 30 -3.64 -6.40 19.91
C GLU A 30 -4.57 -6.19 18.71
N LEU A 31 -5.35 -7.23 18.39
CA LEU A 31 -6.45 -7.11 17.43
C LEU A 31 -7.72 -6.64 18.16
N ILE A 32 -8.34 -5.59 17.66
CA ILE A 32 -9.62 -5.05 18.13
C ILE A 32 -10.64 -5.38 17.05
N GLU A 33 -11.01 -6.67 16.96
CA GLU A 33 -11.97 -7.14 15.97
C GLU A 33 -13.40 -6.84 16.43
N SER A 34 -14.13 -6.08 15.62
CA SER A 34 -15.55 -5.81 15.81
C SER A 34 -16.18 -5.46 14.45
N PRO A 35 -17.40 -5.92 14.15
CA PRO A 35 -18.18 -5.45 13.01
C PRO A 35 -18.68 -4.01 13.20
N ASP A 36 -18.69 -3.51 14.45
CA ASP A 36 -19.10 -2.14 14.82
C ASP A 36 -17.86 -1.27 15.05
N PHE A 37 -17.74 -0.23 14.25
CA PHE A 37 -16.64 0.72 14.36
C PHE A 37 -16.66 1.52 15.67
N GLU A 38 -17.84 1.98 16.10
CA GLU A 38 -17.94 2.82 17.32
C GLU A 38 -17.53 2.02 18.55
N GLU A 39 -17.93 0.75 18.66
CA GLU A 39 -17.48 -0.13 19.75
C GLU A 39 -15.95 -0.29 19.75
N ALA A 40 -15.34 -0.55 18.60
CA ALA A 40 -13.90 -0.70 18.49
C ALA A 40 -13.16 0.63 18.75
N TYR A 41 -13.74 1.74 18.32
CA TYR A 41 -13.19 3.07 18.52
C TYR A 41 -13.24 3.50 20.00
N GLU A 42 -14.31 3.19 20.73
CA GLU A 42 -14.39 3.40 22.18
C GLU A 42 -13.31 2.60 22.94
N LYS A 43 -13.06 1.36 22.54
CA LYS A 43 -11.97 0.57 23.12
C LYS A 43 -10.60 1.26 22.89
N PHE A 44 -10.38 1.80 21.69
CA PHE A 44 -9.18 2.60 21.41
C PHE A 44 -9.09 3.80 22.35
N LEU A 45 -10.15 4.59 22.45
CA LEU A 45 -10.17 5.79 23.30
C LEU A 45 -9.83 5.50 24.76
N ASN A 46 -10.27 4.36 25.27
CA ASN A 46 -10.11 4.02 26.68
C ASN A 46 -8.78 3.33 27.02
N SER A 47 -8.16 2.63 26.06
CA SER A 47 -7.12 1.66 26.42
C SER A 47 -5.87 1.65 25.56
N TYR A 48 -5.79 2.42 24.47
CA TYR A 48 -4.67 2.38 23.54
C TYR A 48 -4.08 3.76 23.30
N ASP A 49 -2.78 3.83 23.01
CA ASP A 49 -2.08 5.06 22.66
C ASP A 49 -2.16 5.37 21.17
N GLY A 50 -2.29 4.33 20.34
CA GLY A 50 -2.49 4.44 18.91
C GLY A 50 -3.05 3.16 18.29
N ILE A 51 -3.66 3.26 17.14
CA ILE A 51 -4.23 2.13 16.40
C ILE A 51 -3.97 2.20 14.90
N ASN A 52 -3.73 1.06 14.29
CA ASN A 52 -3.97 0.89 12.87
C ASN A 52 -5.46 0.67 12.59
N VAL A 53 -5.92 1.04 11.41
CA VAL A 53 -7.29 0.83 10.96
C VAL A 53 -7.28 0.20 9.57
N THR A 54 -8.00 -0.91 9.41
CA THR A 54 -8.15 -1.57 8.12
C THR A 54 -9.61 -1.59 7.65
N ALA A 55 -9.88 -2.27 6.56
CA ALA A 55 -11.23 -2.40 6.02
C ALA A 55 -12.19 -2.95 7.08
N PRO A 56 -13.44 -2.44 7.09
CA PRO A 56 -14.02 -1.42 6.21
C PRO A 56 -13.94 0.02 6.77
N PHE A 57 -13.15 0.30 7.80
CA PHE A 57 -13.29 1.42 8.72
C PHE A 57 -12.43 2.66 8.43
N LYS A 58 -11.60 2.64 7.36
CA LYS A 58 -10.62 3.72 7.09
C LYS A 58 -11.24 5.11 6.88
N GLU A 59 -12.43 5.20 6.27
CA GLU A 59 -13.14 6.46 6.06
C GLU A 59 -13.84 6.92 7.37
N LEU A 60 -14.37 5.99 8.17
CA LEU A 60 -14.93 6.30 9.47
C LEU A 60 -13.87 6.83 10.45
N ALA A 61 -12.71 6.17 10.48
CA ALA A 61 -11.59 6.62 11.29
C ALA A 61 -11.08 8.00 10.88
N PHE A 62 -11.06 8.30 9.58
CA PHE A 62 -10.72 9.61 9.05
C PHE A 62 -11.66 10.71 9.60
N ALA A 63 -12.96 10.44 9.66
CA ALA A 63 -13.95 11.37 10.18
C ALA A 63 -13.85 11.63 11.70
N LYS A 64 -13.17 10.74 12.45
CA LYS A 64 -12.99 10.85 13.91
C LYS A 64 -11.69 11.54 14.31
N ALA A 65 -10.81 11.85 13.37
CA ALA A 65 -9.53 12.47 13.70
C ALA A 65 -9.67 13.99 13.89
N ASP A 66 -9.01 14.52 14.92
CA ASP A 66 -8.96 15.97 15.19
C ASP A 66 -7.93 16.65 14.29
N ILE A 67 -6.83 15.96 13.99
CA ILE A 67 -5.72 16.47 13.20
C ILE A 67 -5.42 15.51 12.05
N LEU A 68 -5.53 15.99 10.81
CA LEU A 68 -5.25 15.22 9.61
C LEU A 68 -3.88 15.59 9.05
N SER A 69 -3.05 14.58 8.75
CA SER A 69 -1.87 14.78 7.92
C SER A 69 -2.26 15.14 6.47
N ASP A 70 -1.33 15.67 5.70
CA ASP A 70 -1.66 16.18 4.37
C ASP A 70 -2.04 15.04 3.41
N GLU A 71 -1.39 13.90 3.51
CA GLU A 71 -1.78 12.71 2.73
C GLU A 71 -3.17 12.20 3.11
N CYS A 72 -3.54 12.23 4.40
CA CYS A 72 -4.89 11.84 4.81
C CYS A 72 -5.97 12.76 4.22
N LYS A 73 -5.72 14.08 4.18
CA LYS A 73 -6.63 15.04 3.54
C LYS A 73 -6.80 14.76 2.05
N ALA A 74 -5.69 14.51 1.34
CA ALA A 74 -5.71 14.23 -0.09
C ALA A 74 -6.42 12.91 -0.43
N ILE A 75 -6.23 11.87 0.39
CA ILE A 75 -6.80 10.53 0.17
C ILE A 75 -8.27 10.44 0.64
N GLY A 76 -8.65 11.21 1.68
CA GLY A 76 -9.95 11.10 2.34
C GLY A 76 -10.11 9.85 3.20
N ALA A 77 -8.99 9.26 3.66
CA ALA A 77 -8.97 8.05 4.48
C ALA A 77 -7.71 7.97 5.35
N THR A 78 -7.81 7.31 6.51
CA THR A 78 -6.68 6.99 7.37
C THR A 78 -6.61 5.49 7.65
N ASN A 79 -5.41 4.98 7.88
CA ASN A 79 -5.20 3.65 8.43
C ASN A 79 -4.36 3.66 9.72
N LEU A 80 -4.14 4.85 10.32
CA LEU A 80 -3.36 5.00 11.52
C LEU A 80 -3.82 6.22 12.32
N LEU A 81 -4.21 6.01 13.58
CA LEU A 81 -4.59 7.04 14.53
C LEU A 81 -3.67 7.00 15.75
N VAL A 82 -3.21 8.16 16.21
CA VAL A 82 -2.36 8.32 17.39
C VAL A 82 -2.96 9.38 18.30
N LYS A 83 -3.01 9.10 19.59
CA LYS A 83 -3.34 10.11 20.60
C LYS A 83 -2.17 11.04 20.83
N THR A 84 -2.42 12.32 20.76
CA THR A 84 -1.47 13.39 21.08
C THR A 84 -2.07 14.33 22.11
N PRO A 85 -1.28 15.21 22.76
CA PRO A 85 -1.83 16.23 23.66
C PRO A 85 -2.86 17.16 22.99
N GLU A 86 -2.75 17.34 21.67
CA GLU A 86 -3.61 18.23 20.88
C GLU A 86 -4.87 17.51 20.34
N GLY A 87 -4.99 16.18 20.53
CA GLY A 87 -6.09 15.39 20.03
C GLY A 87 -5.64 14.15 19.26
N ILE A 88 -6.58 13.52 18.55
CA ILE A 88 -6.32 12.32 17.75
C ILE A 88 -5.77 12.72 16.38
N LYS A 89 -4.54 12.32 16.11
CA LYS A 89 -3.86 12.61 14.84
C LYS A 89 -3.93 11.40 13.91
N ALA A 90 -4.33 11.66 12.66
CA ALA A 90 -4.44 10.67 11.61
C ALA A 90 -3.26 10.72 10.64
N TYR A 91 -2.81 9.53 10.22
CA TYR A 91 -1.81 9.30 9.18
C TYR A 91 -2.27 8.20 8.23
N ASN A 92 -1.60 8.08 7.09
CA ASN A 92 -1.83 6.99 6.17
C ASN A 92 -0.52 6.23 5.86
N SER A 93 -0.30 5.12 6.57
CA SER A 93 0.91 4.32 6.40
C SER A 93 0.93 3.51 5.09
N ASP A 94 -0.22 3.25 4.45
CA ASP A 94 -0.23 2.67 3.10
C ASP A 94 0.44 3.64 2.11
N TYR A 95 0.11 4.94 2.20
CA TYR A 95 0.76 5.99 1.42
C TYR A 95 2.26 6.07 1.71
N LEU A 96 2.65 6.13 2.99
CA LEU A 96 4.05 6.24 3.38
C LEU A 96 4.87 5.04 2.90
N GLY A 97 4.30 3.84 3.02
CA GLY A 97 4.96 2.60 2.61
C GLY A 97 5.16 2.51 1.10
N VAL A 98 4.12 2.80 0.32
CA VAL A 98 4.23 2.77 -1.15
C VAL A 98 5.09 3.91 -1.68
N ARG A 99 5.05 5.09 -1.05
CA ARG A 99 5.92 6.20 -1.40
C ARG A 99 7.40 5.84 -1.25
N LYS A 100 7.77 5.16 -0.14
CA LYS A 100 9.12 4.69 0.08
C LYS A 100 9.57 3.73 -1.02
N TRP A 101 8.72 2.76 -1.39
CA TRP A 101 9.02 1.84 -2.49
C TRP A 101 9.19 2.58 -3.83
N LEU A 102 8.31 3.56 -4.12
CA LEU A 102 8.41 4.36 -5.34
C LEU A 102 9.70 5.20 -5.39
N GLU A 103 10.19 5.70 -4.28
CA GLU A 103 11.46 6.43 -4.18
C GLU A 103 12.66 5.51 -4.50
N GLU A 104 12.64 4.26 -4.05
CA GLU A 104 13.66 3.25 -4.36
C GLU A 104 13.64 2.89 -5.86
N VAL A 105 12.44 2.64 -6.43
CA VAL A 105 12.26 2.37 -7.86
C VAL A 105 12.71 3.56 -8.70
N ARG A 106 12.35 4.78 -8.32
CA ARG A 106 12.78 6.00 -8.99
C ARG A 106 14.30 6.11 -9.05
N SER A 107 14.97 5.83 -7.94
CA SER A 107 16.43 5.85 -7.86
C SER A 107 17.05 4.81 -8.81
N SER A 108 16.45 3.63 -8.94
CA SER A 108 16.88 2.59 -9.88
C SER A 108 16.70 3.01 -11.34
N LEU A 109 15.57 3.63 -11.68
CA LEU A 109 15.29 4.15 -13.03
C LEU A 109 16.24 5.29 -13.41
N SER A 110 16.58 6.18 -12.49
CA SER A 110 17.47 7.31 -12.71
C SER A 110 18.94 6.88 -12.91
N SER A 111 19.39 5.84 -12.21
CA SER A 111 20.75 5.30 -12.30
C SER A 111 21.04 4.63 -13.65
N GLY A 112 20.02 4.21 -14.39
CA GLY A 112 20.11 3.52 -15.67
C GLY A 112 20.15 4.43 -16.91
N GLY A 113 20.22 5.77 -16.78
CA GLY A 113 20.31 6.68 -17.94
C GLY A 113 19.23 7.75 -18.02
N GLY A 114 18.56 8.07 -16.89
CA GLY A 114 17.91 9.35 -16.69
C GLY A 114 16.58 9.59 -17.39
N LEU A 115 15.50 8.92 -16.97
CA LEU A 115 14.17 9.50 -17.12
C LEU A 115 14.01 10.63 -16.09
N ALA A 116 13.65 11.84 -16.54
CA ALA A 116 13.20 12.87 -15.61
C ALA A 116 11.94 12.39 -14.89
N ASP A 117 11.80 12.69 -13.60
CA ASP A 117 10.69 12.22 -12.74
C ASP A 117 9.30 12.42 -13.35
N THR A 118 9.11 13.53 -14.10
CA THR A 118 7.86 13.88 -14.79
C THR A 118 7.50 12.97 -15.96
N HIS A 119 8.39 12.07 -16.38
CA HIS A 119 8.15 11.13 -17.48
C HIS A 119 7.81 9.72 -17.00
N ILE A 120 7.99 9.42 -15.71
CA ILE A 120 7.64 8.10 -15.15
C ILE A 120 6.14 7.95 -15.12
N LYS A 121 5.62 6.96 -15.84
CA LYS A 121 4.19 6.61 -15.88
C LYS A 121 3.89 5.50 -14.87
N VAL A 122 2.94 5.75 -13.98
CA VAL A 122 2.48 4.79 -12.96
C VAL A 122 1.03 4.40 -13.23
N LEU A 123 0.79 3.12 -13.52
CA LEU A 123 -0.56 2.56 -13.62
C LEU A 123 -0.98 2.04 -12.24
N VAL A 124 -2.05 2.61 -11.69
CA VAL A 124 -2.66 2.15 -10.45
C VAL A 124 -3.97 1.44 -10.76
N VAL A 125 -4.02 0.13 -10.54
CA VAL A 125 -5.16 -0.75 -10.85
C VAL A 125 -5.94 -1.06 -9.58
N GLY A 126 -7.20 -0.63 -9.52
CA GLY A 126 -8.05 -0.72 -8.33
C GLY A 126 -7.88 0.50 -7.41
N LEU A 127 -8.97 1.27 -7.23
CA LEU A 127 -8.99 2.53 -6.47
C LEU A 127 -9.75 2.40 -5.14
N GLY A 128 -9.58 1.28 -4.45
CA GLY A 128 -9.92 1.15 -3.03
C GLY A 128 -8.97 1.97 -2.14
N GLY A 129 -9.05 1.82 -0.82
CA GLY A 129 -8.23 2.60 0.12
C GLY A 129 -6.73 2.56 -0.18
N ALA A 130 -6.15 1.37 -0.43
CA ALA A 130 -4.75 1.22 -0.79
C ALA A 130 -4.42 1.83 -2.16
N GLY A 131 -5.29 1.64 -3.15
CA GLY A 131 -5.07 2.22 -4.49
C GLY A 131 -5.16 3.74 -4.52
N LYS A 132 -6.05 4.36 -3.75
CA LYS A 132 -6.08 5.82 -3.57
C LYS A 132 -4.76 6.31 -2.95
N ALA A 133 -4.27 5.62 -1.91
CA ALA A 133 -2.99 5.92 -1.27
C ALA A 133 -1.81 5.81 -2.25
N ALA A 134 -1.79 4.75 -3.07
CA ALA A 134 -0.76 4.55 -4.08
C ALA A 134 -0.78 5.63 -5.19
N ALA A 135 -1.97 6.01 -5.65
CA ALA A 135 -2.11 7.07 -6.66
C ALA A 135 -1.64 8.43 -6.12
N GLU A 136 -1.97 8.74 -4.87
CA GLU A 136 -1.53 9.96 -4.21
C GLU A 136 -0.01 9.96 -3.98
N ALA A 137 0.56 8.86 -3.55
CA ALA A 137 2.01 8.72 -3.36
C ALA A 137 2.79 8.94 -4.67
N ALA A 138 2.35 8.33 -5.77
CA ALA A 138 2.96 8.53 -7.07
C ALA A 138 2.83 10.00 -7.56
N GLY A 139 1.63 10.60 -7.40
CA GLY A 139 1.38 11.99 -7.75
C GLY A 139 2.25 12.96 -6.96
N SER A 140 2.42 12.74 -5.64
CA SER A 140 3.25 13.57 -4.76
C SER A 140 4.75 13.53 -5.12
N LEU A 141 5.19 12.49 -5.83
CA LEU A 141 6.55 12.36 -6.38
C LEU A 141 6.70 12.96 -7.78
N GLY A 142 5.66 13.61 -8.32
CA GLY A 142 5.67 14.21 -9.66
C GLY A 142 5.50 13.22 -10.81
N MET A 143 5.16 11.96 -10.53
CA MET A 143 4.94 10.92 -11.54
C MET A 143 3.61 11.09 -12.25
N LYS A 144 3.51 10.63 -13.50
CA LYS A 144 2.26 10.64 -14.27
C LYS A 144 1.40 9.43 -13.89
N VAL A 145 0.32 9.65 -13.15
CA VAL A 145 -0.56 8.59 -12.66
C VAL A 145 -1.69 8.29 -13.66
N ILE A 146 -1.82 7.03 -14.05
CA ILE A 146 -2.97 6.48 -14.77
C ILE A 146 -3.81 5.71 -13.75
N ARG A 147 -5.01 6.20 -13.48
CA ARG A 147 -5.95 5.57 -12.54
C ARG A 147 -6.85 4.61 -13.30
N MET A 148 -6.97 3.37 -12.80
CA MET A 148 -7.80 2.35 -13.43
C MET A 148 -8.69 1.65 -12.39
N ASN A 149 -9.98 1.48 -12.73
CA ASN A 149 -10.91 0.81 -11.84
C ASN A 149 -12.04 0.12 -12.60
N ARG A 150 -12.66 -0.89 -11.97
CA ARG A 150 -13.85 -1.57 -12.51
C ARG A 150 -15.02 -0.61 -12.72
N THR A 151 -15.24 0.31 -11.78
CA THR A 151 -16.26 1.34 -11.90
C THR A 151 -15.58 2.67 -12.21
N VAL A 152 -15.83 3.19 -13.40
CA VAL A 152 -15.37 4.50 -13.84
C VAL A 152 -16.29 5.55 -13.24
N LYS A 153 -15.76 6.40 -12.35
CA LYS A 153 -16.53 7.44 -11.66
C LYS A 153 -16.29 8.84 -12.18
N ASP A 154 -15.21 9.04 -12.93
CA ASP A 154 -14.79 10.32 -13.46
C ASP A 154 -13.98 10.14 -14.76
N GLU A 155 -13.73 11.22 -15.49
CA GLU A 155 -13.00 11.24 -16.77
C GLU A 155 -11.50 10.92 -16.64
N HIS A 156 -10.97 10.91 -15.41
CA HIS A 156 -9.56 10.61 -15.13
C HIS A 156 -9.32 9.14 -14.79
N THR A 157 -10.39 8.34 -14.73
CA THR A 157 -10.34 6.92 -14.40
C THR A 157 -10.57 6.08 -15.66
N ARG A 158 -9.62 5.22 -16.00
CA ARG A 158 -9.70 4.28 -17.13
C ARG A 158 -10.45 3.01 -16.74
N PRO A 159 -11.22 2.41 -17.65
CA PRO A 159 -11.84 1.09 -17.43
C PRO A 159 -10.79 -0.02 -17.47
N LEU A 160 -11.14 -1.21 -16.90
CA LEU A 160 -10.25 -2.37 -16.91
C LEU A 160 -9.96 -2.92 -18.30
N ASP A 161 -10.83 -2.68 -19.26
CA ASP A 161 -10.67 -3.09 -20.67
C ASP A 161 -9.44 -2.45 -21.33
N ASP A 162 -9.01 -1.27 -20.84
CA ASP A 162 -7.81 -0.58 -21.32
C ASP A 162 -6.51 -1.12 -20.65
N PHE A 163 -6.59 -2.17 -19.83
CA PHE A 163 -5.46 -2.64 -19.00
C PHE A 163 -4.21 -2.93 -19.82
N LYS A 164 -4.33 -3.68 -20.92
CA LYS A 164 -3.16 -4.08 -21.74
C LYS A 164 -2.44 -2.88 -22.36
N GLU A 165 -3.20 -1.90 -22.85
CA GLU A 165 -2.65 -0.66 -23.39
C GLU A 165 -1.91 0.12 -22.31
N CYS A 166 -2.59 0.39 -21.20
CA CYS A 166 -2.01 1.11 -20.05
C CYS A 166 -0.81 0.38 -19.43
N PHE A 167 -0.85 -0.97 -19.38
CA PHE A 167 0.26 -1.80 -18.91
C PHE A 167 1.51 -1.62 -19.78
N ARG A 168 1.37 -1.66 -21.11
CA ARG A 168 2.49 -1.46 -22.04
C ARG A 168 3.13 -0.09 -21.90
N GLU A 169 2.31 0.95 -21.74
CA GLU A 169 2.79 2.32 -21.67
C GLU A 169 3.47 2.68 -20.35
N SER A 170 3.12 2.00 -19.26
CA SER A 170 3.56 2.35 -17.92
C SER A 170 4.93 1.76 -17.58
N ASP A 171 5.69 2.50 -16.77
CA ASP A 171 6.98 2.09 -16.24
C ASP A 171 6.80 1.35 -14.90
N ILE A 172 5.77 1.75 -14.14
CA ILE A 172 5.42 1.18 -12.85
C ILE A 172 3.96 0.75 -12.88
N ILE A 173 3.67 -0.46 -12.39
CA ILE A 173 2.31 -0.97 -12.18
C ILE A 173 2.10 -1.25 -10.70
N ILE A 174 1.04 -0.66 -10.11
CA ILE A 174 0.62 -0.95 -8.74
C ILE A 174 -0.75 -1.60 -8.81
N TYR A 175 -0.79 -2.91 -8.52
CA TYR A 175 -1.99 -3.72 -8.65
C TYR A 175 -2.65 -3.95 -7.31
N ASN A 176 -3.87 -3.38 -7.12
CA ASN A 176 -4.60 -3.37 -5.84
C ASN A 176 -5.92 -4.14 -5.88
N ILE A 177 -6.22 -4.83 -6.98
CA ILE A 177 -7.42 -5.67 -7.06
C ILE A 177 -7.11 -6.99 -6.36
N PRO A 178 -8.00 -7.49 -5.47
CA PRO A 178 -7.75 -8.70 -4.69
C PRO A 178 -7.83 -10.00 -5.51
N THR A 179 -8.26 -9.92 -6.76
CA THR A 179 -8.43 -11.04 -7.68
C THR A 179 -7.79 -10.73 -9.03
N SER A 180 -7.42 -11.76 -9.78
CA SER A 180 -6.99 -11.58 -11.16
C SER A 180 -8.14 -11.05 -12.04
N ILE A 181 -7.78 -10.21 -13.01
CA ILE A 181 -8.68 -9.76 -14.08
C ILE A 181 -8.34 -10.50 -15.37
N GLU A 182 -9.32 -10.69 -16.26
CA GLU A 182 -9.12 -11.39 -17.53
C GLU A 182 -7.97 -10.81 -18.34
N ALA A 183 -7.92 -9.49 -18.46
CA ALA A 183 -6.86 -8.78 -19.19
C ALA A 183 -5.44 -9.01 -18.63
N LEU A 184 -5.28 -9.31 -17.33
CA LEU A 184 -4.01 -9.70 -16.73
C LEU A 184 -3.59 -11.09 -17.24
N ASN A 185 -4.53 -12.05 -17.26
CA ASN A 185 -4.27 -13.42 -17.71
C ASN A 185 -3.95 -13.51 -19.21
N GLU A 186 -4.40 -12.53 -19.98
CA GLU A 186 -4.12 -12.40 -21.41
C GLU A 186 -2.79 -11.73 -21.75
N LEU A 187 -2.01 -11.26 -20.79
CA LEU A 187 -0.69 -10.71 -21.06
C LEU A 187 0.20 -11.77 -21.70
N SER A 188 0.96 -11.36 -22.69
CA SER A 188 1.92 -12.18 -23.45
C SER A 188 3.29 -11.50 -23.50
N ASP A 189 4.30 -12.18 -24.00
CA ASP A 189 5.65 -11.64 -24.12
C ASP A 189 5.70 -10.32 -24.91
N LYS A 190 4.74 -10.09 -25.81
CA LYS A 190 4.62 -8.84 -26.59
C LYS A 190 4.21 -7.63 -25.75
N ASP A 191 3.66 -7.86 -24.55
CA ASP A 191 3.24 -6.81 -23.62
C ASP A 191 4.40 -6.30 -22.77
N PHE A 192 5.52 -7.04 -22.77
CA PHE A 192 6.79 -6.68 -22.14
C PHE A 192 7.74 -6.13 -23.20
N ILE A 193 7.83 -4.79 -23.31
CA ILE A 193 8.66 -4.14 -24.32
C ILE A 193 10.14 -4.35 -24.02
N PRO A 194 10.92 -5.00 -24.92
CA PRO A 194 12.34 -5.19 -24.71
C PRO A 194 13.08 -3.86 -24.48
N GLY A 195 13.98 -3.83 -23.48
CA GLY A 195 14.77 -2.64 -23.14
C GLY A 195 14.04 -1.56 -22.35
N LYS A 196 12.74 -1.72 -22.07
CA LYS A 196 12.00 -0.82 -21.18
C LYS A 196 11.88 -1.45 -19.79
N ALA A 197 12.54 -0.87 -18.80
CA ALA A 197 12.41 -1.29 -17.42
C ALA A 197 10.96 -1.13 -16.93
N LYS A 198 10.44 -2.15 -16.25
CA LYS A 198 9.10 -2.17 -15.70
C LYS A 198 9.12 -2.70 -14.27
N PHE A 199 8.46 -2.00 -13.36
CA PHE A 199 8.34 -2.38 -11.96
C PHE A 199 6.89 -2.66 -11.62
N ILE A 200 6.64 -3.81 -11.01
CA ILE A 200 5.29 -4.25 -10.62
C ILE A 200 5.26 -4.42 -9.11
N LEU A 201 4.33 -3.74 -8.45
CA LEU A 201 3.98 -3.93 -7.04
C LEU A 201 2.56 -4.46 -6.96
N GLU A 202 2.38 -5.62 -6.35
CA GLU A 202 1.06 -6.19 -6.07
C GLU A 202 0.71 -6.05 -4.60
N ALA A 203 -0.47 -5.52 -4.27
CA ALA A 203 -0.89 -5.33 -2.88
C ALA A 203 -1.31 -6.64 -2.20
N ASN A 204 -1.87 -7.60 -2.95
CA ASN A 204 -2.33 -8.87 -2.40
C ASN A 204 -1.14 -9.79 -2.09
N TYR A 205 -0.97 -10.15 -0.80
CA TYR A 205 0.09 -11.05 -0.37
C TYR A 205 -0.37 -12.47 -0.05
N LYS A 206 -1.69 -12.69 0.09
CA LYS A 206 -2.25 -14.00 0.45
C LYS A 206 -2.51 -14.87 -0.77
N ASP A 207 -3.16 -14.29 -1.77
CA ASP A 207 -3.53 -14.95 -3.02
C ASP A 207 -3.18 -14.01 -4.18
N PRO A 208 -1.89 -13.97 -4.57
CA PRO A 208 -1.41 -13.05 -5.59
C PRO A 208 -2.07 -13.31 -6.94
N SER A 209 -2.49 -12.24 -7.61
CA SER A 209 -3.04 -12.28 -8.96
C SER A 209 -1.98 -12.56 -10.03
N PHE A 210 -0.72 -12.18 -9.74
CA PHE A 210 0.44 -12.57 -10.53
C PHE A 210 0.87 -13.97 -10.11
N ASP A 211 0.27 -14.98 -10.73
CA ASP A 211 0.51 -16.39 -10.45
C ASP A 211 1.92 -16.85 -10.87
N LYS A 212 2.20 -18.14 -10.69
CA LYS A 212 3.50 -18.74 -11.03
C LYS A 212 3.81 -18.58 -12.53
N VAL A 213 2.83 -18.80 -13.39
CA VAL A 213 3.02 -18.72 -14.86
C VAL A 213 3.37 -17.29 -15.27
N MET A 214 2.67 -16.30 -14.69
CA MET A 214 2.95 -14.88 -14.96
C MET A 214 4.34 -14.49 -14.43
N LYS A 215 4.75 -14.97 -13.26
CA LYS A 215 6.09 -14.72 -12.71
C LYS A 215 7.18 -15.34 -13.57
N GLU A 216 7.00 -16.56 -14.06
CA GLU A 216 7.94 -17.18 -15.01
C GLU A 216 8.08 -16.37 -16.31
N ARG A 217 7.00 -15.77 -16.83
CA ARG A 217 7.05 -14.86 -17.97
C ARG A 217 7.78 -13.55 -17.65
N ILE A 218 7.54 -12.98 -16.46
CA ILE A 218 8.24 -11.80 -15.98
C ILE A 218 9.75 -12.07 -15.92
N ASP A 219 10.14 -13.20 -15.34
CA ASP A 219 11.55 -13.62 -15.23
C ASP A 219 12.20 -13.84 -16.61
N ALA A 220 11.43 -14.39 -17.56
CA ALA A 220 11.88 -14.62 -18.93
C ALA A 220 11.99 -13.32 -19.75
N ALA A 221 11.35 -12.23 -19.33
CA ALA A 221 11.41 -10.93 -19.99
C ALA A 221 12.78 -10.21 -19.86
N ALA A 222 13.85 -10.96 -19.76
CA ALA A 222 15.25 -10.55 -19.87
C ALA A 222 15.69 -9.42 -18.92
N GLY A 223 15.31 -9.49 -17.64
CA GLY A 223 15.79 -8.56 -16.61
C GLY A 223 15.22 -7.15 -16.69
N ALA A 224 14.30 -6.89 -17.63
CA ALA A 224 13.65 -5.60 -17.77
C ALA A 224 12.45 -5.42 -16.81
N VAL A 225 11.95 -6.50 -16.20
CA VAL A 225 10.76 -6.45 -15.33
C VAL A 225 11.11 -6.93 -13.93
N SER A 226 10.76 -6.13 -12.92
CA SER A 226 10.91 -6.46 -11.51
C SER A 226 9.53 -6.60 -10.87
N TYR A 227 9.27 -7.73 -10.21
CA TYR A 227 8.04 -7.96 -9.46
C TYR A 227 8.28 -7.90 -7.95
N THR A 228 7.46 -7.12 -7.28
CA THR A 228 7.45 -6.97 -5.82
C THR A 228 6.08 -7.42 -5.29
N GLY A 229 6.05 -8.42 -4.44
CA GLY A 229 4.81 -8.93 -3.84
C GLY A 229 4.32 -8.07 -2.67
N GLY A 230 3.06 -8.26 -2.31
CA GLY A 230 2.37 -7.47 -1.30
C GLY A 230 2.95 -7.56 0.12
N ARG A 231 3.78 -8.57 0.42
CA ARG A 231 4.52 -8.65 1.70
C ARG A 231 5.50 -7.48 1.87
N THR A 232 6.14 -7.03 0.80
CA THR A 232 7.02 -5.86 0.82
C THR A 232 6.24 -4.59 1.15
N TRP A 233 5.07 -4.39 0.54
CA TRP A 233 4.21 -3.25 0.89
C TRP A 233 3.73 -3.31 2.33
N LEU A 234 3.27 -4.50 2.78
CA LEU A 234 2.89 -4.72 4.17
C LEU A 234 4.04 -4.37 5.13
N LEU A 235 5.26 -4.76 4.79
CA LEU A 235 6.44 -4.44 5.60
C LEU A 235 6.70 -2.93 5.65
N TYR A 236 6.71 -2.25 4.51
CA TYR A 236 7.02 -0.82 4.45
C TYR A 236 5.97 0.04 5.18
N GLN A 237 4.68 -0.28 5.00
CA GLN A 237 3.63 0.42 5.72
C GLN A 237 3.68 0.13 7.24
N ALA A 238 4.06 -1.08 7.64
CA ALA A 238 4.22 -1.45 9.04
C ALA A 238 5.41 -0.70 9.67
N VAL A 239 6.58 -0.70 9.03
CA VAL A 239 7.77 0.03 9.51
C VAL A 239 7.46 1.51 9.74
N THR A 240 6.89 2.18 8.73
CA THR A 240 6.58 3.61 8.83
C THR A 240 5.50 3.91 9.87
N GLY A 241 4.45 3.09 9.92
CA GLY A 241 3.36 3.26 10.89
C GLY A 241 3.79 2.96 12.33
N TYR A 242 4.62 1.96 12.54
CA TYR A 242 5.10 1.59 13.87
C TYR A 242 6.11 2.61 14.43
N GLU A 243 6.95 3.19 13.57
CA GLU A 243 7.82 4.30 13.96
C GLU A 243 7.01 5.53 14.42
N ILE A 244 5.88 5.82 13.77
CA ILE A 244 4.95 6.89 14.20
C ILE A 244 4.34 6.58 15.58
N PHE A 245 4.01 5.32 15.87
CA PHE A 245 3.45 4.92 17.15
C PHE A 245 4.42 5.11 18.32
N THR A 246 5.66 4.70 18.14
CA THR A 246 6.62 4.58 19.24
C THR A 246 7.66 5.69 19.28
N GLY A 247 7.86 6.41 18.17
CA GLY A 247 8.97 7.33 17.98
C GLY A 247 10.32 6.63 17.75
N GLU A 248 10.33 5.29 17.69
CA GLU A 248 11.54 4.47 17.51
C GLU A 248 11.45 3.64 16.24
N LYS A 249 12.57 3.50 15.53
CA LYS A 249 12.64 2.61 14.36
C LYS A 249 12.52 1.16 14.79
N PRO A 250 11.61 0.38 14.18
CA PRO A 250 11.52 -1.05 14.45
C PRO A 250 12.69 -1.81 13.82
N ASP A 251 13.00 -2.99 14.32
CA ASP A 251 14.00 -3.91 13.75
C ASP A 251 13.47 -4.53 12.45
N LEU A 252 13.91 -3.95 11.32
CA LEU A 252 13.50 -4.37 9.99
C LEU A 252 13.88 -5.83 9.69
N THR A 253 15.03 -6.29 10.17
CA THR A 253 15.50 -7.67 9.92
C THR A 253 14.55 -8.68 10.57
N LYS A 254 14.23 -8.48 11.84
CA LYS A 254 13.30 -9.36 12.57
C LYS A 254 11.87 -9.31 11.99
N MET A 255 11.43 -8.14 11.51
CA MET A 255 10.14 -8.03 10.85
C MET A 255 10.11 -8.77 9.51
N THR A 256 11.21 -8.76 8.77
CA THR A 256 11.32 -9.49 7.48
C THR A 256 11.25 -11.00 7.71
N ASP A 257 11.85 -11.51 8.79
CA ASP A 257 11.82 -12.93 9.13
C ASP A 257 10.40 -13.46 9.46
N VAL A 258 9.47 -12.59 9.78
CA VAL A 258 8.05 -12.93 10.03
C VAL A 258 7.26 -13.12 8.74
N LEU A 259 7.70 -12.57 7.61
CA LEU A 259 7.01 -12.57 6.32
C LEU A 259 7.47 -13.69 5.40
#